data_c2b872536182836b45913b9777261746
#
_entry.id   c2b872536182836b45913b9777261746
#
_cell.length_a   1.000
_cell.length_b   1.000
_cell.length_c   1.000
_cell.angle_alpha   90.00
_cell.angle_beta   90.00
_cell.angle_gamma   90.00
#
_symmetry.space_group_name_H-M   'P 1'
#
loop_
_entity.id
_entity.type
_entity.pdbx_description
1 polymer ?
#
loop_
_entity_poly.entity_id
_entity_poly.type
_entity_poly.pdbx_seq_one_letter_code
_entity_poly.pdbx_strand_id
1 'polypeptide(L)'
;MMTRAIPLRLGAGAFLCAAAALCAVLALTGQIHLSAILGVPSGARDPAKAAPRAPSSARSGGLVATLPQPSLVDVSHDAAGSEIDTANYASATLHGRGSFLVYLPSSYGRTTRRYPVLYLLHGMDKRDSSFLDIGLQGTLDRLIARRAIQPLIAVMIQGGPRRNYWRNHGPRRYESYVLEVQELVDRMLPTVADRSGRAIAGYSMGGYGAMNIALGHPQRFSVVESWLGVFYGLQRELRADRPLLSRMRLHAFLYGAASDEIADPSANAPFAAALRAAGARAESAVYAGGHTFETLHAHLGGMLAFAGRALAAARWSSLRATGAGRR
;
A
#
# COMPACT_ATOMS: atom_id res chain seq x y z
N MET A 1 -11.14 -11.49 72.12
CA MET A 1 -12.10 -12.51 71.60
C MET A 1 -11.80 -12.68 70.12
N MET A 2 -11.19 -13.81 69.80
CA MET A 2 -10.76 -14.22 68.47
C MET A 2 -11.95 -14.75 67.68
N THR A 3 -12.10 -14.39 66.38
CA THR A 3 -12.83 -15.18 65.45
C THR A 3 -12.07 -15.25 64.10
N ARG A 4 -11.68 -16.45 63.77
CA ARG A 4 -10.95 -16.86 62.59
C ARG A 4 -11.84 -16.76 61.32
N ALA A 5 -11.34 -16.23 60.23
CA ALA A 5 -11.89 -16.40 58.89
C ALA A 5 -11.15 -17.50 58.15
N ILE A 6 -11.89 -18.43 57.58
CA ILE A 6 -11.45 -19.56 56.74
C ILE A 6 -11.43 -19.13 55.29
N PRO A 7 -10.37 -19.43 54.51
CA PRO A 7 -10.39 -19.13 53.05
C PRO A 7 -11.05 -20.30 52.30
N LEU A 8 -12.02 -19.98 51.46
CA LEU A 8 -12.60 -20.86 50.47
C LEU A 8 -11.73 -20.83 49.18
N ARG A 9 -11.08 -21.95 48.88
CA ARG A 9 -10.48 -22.26 47.58
C ARG A 9 -11.56 -22.86 46.67
N LEU A 10 -11.77 -22.26 45.50
CA LEU A 10 -12.41 -22.82 44.30
C LEU A 10 -11.59 -22.29 43.13
N GLY A 11 -10.84 -23.04 42.40
CA GLY A 11 -11.13 -24.17 41.57
C GLY A 11 -10.92 -23.67 40.14
N ALA A 12 -9.60 -23.52 39.70
CA ALA A 12 -9.25 -23.29 38.29
C ALA A 12 -9.43 -24.64 37.56
N GLY A 13 -10.28 -24.66 36.58
CA GLY A 13 -10.43 -25.85 35.71
C GLY A 13 -11.75 -25.82 34.95
N ALA A 14 -11.71 -25.45 33.71
CA ALA A 14 -12.67 -25.75 32.65
C ALA A 14 -13.06 -24.54 31.77
N PHE A 15 -12.11 -24.06 30.94
CA PHE A 15 -12.44 -23.39 29.68
C PHE A 15 -11.24 -23.50 28.71
N LEU A 16 -10.85 -24.73 28.45
CA LEU A 16 -9.87 -25.08 27.39
C LEU A 16 -10.34 -26.38 26.76
N CYS A 17 -11.30 -26.34 25.83
CA CYS A 17 -11.64 -27.42 24.87
C CYS A 17 -12.88 -27.03 24.06
N ALA A 18 -12.77 -26.03 23.16
CA ALA A 18 -13.81 -25.80 22.16
C ALA A 18 -13.28 -25.19 20.84
N ALA A 19 -11.95 -25.03 20.66
CA ALA A 19 -11.38 -24.46 19.44
C ALA A 19 -10.53 -25.44 18.61
N ALA A 20 -10.36 -26.67 19.04
CA ALA A 20 -9.52 -27.67 18.36
C ALA A 20 -10.28 -28.72 17.53
N ALA A 21 -11.61 -28.71 17.50
CA ALA A 21 -12.42 -29.77 16.87
C ALA A 21 -12.98 -29.41 15.47
N LEU A 22 -12.66 -28.27 14.87
CA LEU A 22 -13.20 -27.88 13.55
C LEU A 22 -12.17 -27.91 12.40
N CYS A 23 -10.94 -28.26 12.65
CA CYS A 23 -9.89 -28.37 11.59
C CYS A 23 -9.55 -29.81 11.17
N ALA A 24 -10.19 -30.83 11.74
CA ALA A 24 -9.84 -32.25 11.48
C ALA A 24 -10.85 -33.02 10.60
N VAL A 25 -11.91 -32.40 10.07
CA VAL A 25 -12.96 -33.11 9.31
C VAL A 25 -12.88 -32.87 7.79
N LEU A 26 -11.96 -32.05 7.27
CA LEU A 26 -11.85 -31.78 5.83
C LEU A 26 -10.65 -32.43 5.12
N ALA A 27 -9.98 -33.39 5.74
CA ALA A 27 -8.83 -34.08 5.16
C ALA A 27 -9.07 -35.56 4.74
N LEU A 28 -10.32 -36.03 4.71
CA LEU A 28 -10.60 -37.48 4.50
C LEU A 28 -11.69 -37.82 3.46
N THR A 29 -11.96 -36.92 2.48
CA THR A 29 -12.79 -37.31 1.32
C THR A 29 -12.24 -36.68 0.04
N GLY A 30 -11.33 -37.36 -0.63
CA GLY A 30 -10.77 -36.85 -1.89
C GLY A 30 -9.94 -37.90 -2.62
N GLN A 31 -10.29 -39.16 -2.55
CA GLN A 31 -9.88 -40.15 -3.55
C GLN A 31 -11.10 -40.59 -4.34
N ILE A 32 -11.17 -40.28 -5.62
CA ILE A 32 -11.87 -41.12 -6.63
C ILE A 32 -11.34 -40.77 -8.03
N HIS A 33 -10.74 -41.80 -8.61
CA HIS A 33 -10.68 -42.26 -9.97
C HIS A 33 -10.17 -41.40 -11.14
N LEU A 34 -8.93 -41.76 -11.49
CA LEU A 34 -8.44 -41.80 -12.87
C LEU A 34 -8.94 -43.13 -13.51
N SER A 35 -9.67 -43.08 -14.63
CA SER A 35 -9.63 -44.14 -15.66
C SER A 35 -10.41 -43.74 -16.93
N ALA A 36 -9.67 -43.79 -18.02
CA ALA A 36 -10.06 -44.18 -19.35
C ALA A 36 -11.03 -43.25 -20.16
N ILE A 37 -10.55 -42.75 -21.29
CA ILE A 37 -10.84 -43.41 -22.60
C ILE A 37 -9.79 -42.96 -23.61
N LEU A 38 -9.13 -43.93 -24.19
CA LEU A 38 -8.28 -43.86 -25.35
C LEU A 38 -9.16 -43.72 -26.63
N GLY A 39 -8.70 -42.88 -27.55
CA GLY A 39 -9.26 -42.80 -28.88
C GLY A 39 -8.32 -42.04 -29.80
N VAL A 40 -7.30 -42.71 -30.36
CA VAL A 40 -6.54 -42.26 -31.52
C VAL A 40 -7.22 -42.82 -32.78
N PRO A 41 -7.28 -42.06 -33.87
CA PRO A 41 -6.63 -42.58 -35.08
C PRO A 41 -5.67 -41.60 -35.76
N SER A 42 -4.57 -42.19 -36.14
CA SER A 42 -3.52 -41.84 -37.07
C SER A 42 -4.06 -41.41 -38.45
N GLY A 43 -3.37 -40.42 -39.02
CA GLY A 43 -3.58 -40.03 -40.41
C GLY A 43 -2.51 -39.06 -40.88
N ALA A 44 -1.38 -39.61 -41.29
CA ALA A 44 -0.29 -38.90 -41.97
C ALA A 44 -0.73 -38.39 -43.32
N ARG A 45 -0.36 -37.16 -43.69
CA ARG A 45 -0.08 -36.72 -45.08
C ARG A 45 0.99 -35.63 -45.07
N ASP A 46 1.98 -35.86 -45.87
CA ASP A 46 3.19 -35.15 -46.17
C ASP A 46 3.01 -33.81 -46.94
N PRO A 47 4.07 -33.00 -47.04
CA PRO A 47 3.97 -31.55 -47.25
C PRO A 47 4.05 -31.16 -48.73
N ALA A 48 3.31 -30.12 -49.10
CA ALA A 48 3.50 -29.42 -50.37
C ALA A 48 3.70 -27.92 -50.17
N LYS A 49 4.91 -27.52 -50.44
CA LYS A 49 5.40 -26.24 -50.96
C LYS A 49 4.30 -25.19 -51.28
N ALA A 50 4.34 -24.08 -50.59
CA ALA A 50 3.79 -22.81 -51.04
C ALA A 50 4.69 -21.65 -50.70
N ALA A 51 4.96 -20.83 -51.70
CA ALA A 51 5.88 -19.68 -51.71
C ALA A 51 5.45 -18.52 -50.81
N PRO A 52 6.37 -17.61 -50.45
CA PRO A 52 6.06 -16.51 -49.53
C PRO A 52 5.23 -15.42 -50.20
N ARG A 53 4.04 -15.14 -49.68
CA ARG A 53 3.29 -13.92 -49.97
C ARG A 53 3.82 -12.76 -49.16
N ALA A 54 4.11 -11.67 -49.86
CA ALA A 54 4.49 -10.39 -49.28
C ALA A 54 3.43 -9.87 -48.29
N PRO A 55 3.83 -9.17 -47.20
CA PRO A 55 2.89 -8.59 -46.27
C PRO A 55 2.18 -7.39 -46.91
N SER A 56 0.89 -7.52 -47.09
CA SER A 56 -0.01 -6.41 -47.38
C SER A 56 -0.01 -5.47 -46.18
N SER A 57 0.50 -4.27 -46.40
CA SER A 57 0.40 -3.16 -45.44
C SER A 57 -1.04 -2.66 -45.33
N ALA A 58 -1.85 -3.34 -44.55
CA ALA A 58 -3.11 -2.78 -44.08
C ALA A 58 -2.76 -1.84 -42.91
N ARG A 59 -2.73 -0.54 -43.17
CA ARG A 59 -2.82 0.50 -42.16
C ARG A 59 -4.16 0.38 -41.46
N SER A 60 -4.24 -0.40 -40.40
CA SER A 60 -5.28 -0.27 -39.40
C SER A 60 -4.97 0.95 -38.56
N GLY A 61 -5.39 2.12 -39.05
CA GLY A 61 -5.56 3.31 -38.24
C GLY A 61 -6.69 3.05 -37.22
N GLY A 62 -6.40 2.26 -36.19
CA GLY A 62 -7.24 2.20 -35.02
C GLY A 62 -7.14 3.56 -34.35
N LEU A 63 -8.25 4.31 -34.35
CA LEU A 63 -8.48 5.41 -33.43
C LEU A 63 -8.25 4.85 -32.02
N VAL A 64 -7.04 5.04 -31.48
CA VAL A 64 -6.84 4.95 -30.05
C VAL A 64 -7.67 6.10 -29.49
N ALA A 65 -8.89 5.78 -29.05
CA ALA A 65 -9.71 6.71 -28.30
C ALA A 65 -8.85 7.13 -27.09
N THR A 66 -8.28 8.32 -27.16
CA THR A 66 -7.57 8.91 -26.04
C THR A 66 -8.62 9.08 -24.95
N LEU A 67 -8.60 8.20 -23.95
CA LEU A 67 -9.47 8.36 -22.77
C LEU A 67 -9.29 9.78 -22.26
N PRO A 68 -10.36 10.52 -21.96
CA PRO A 68 -10.24 11.87 -21.48
C PRO A 68 -9.33 11.85 -20.24
N GLN A 69 -8.31 12.72 -20.26
CA GLN A 69 -7.43 12.88 -19.11
C GLN A 69 -8.29 13.29 -17.92
N PRO A 70 -8.14 12.65 -16.74
CA PRO A 70 -8.87 13.08 -15.57
C PRO A 70 -8.47 14.53 -15.24
N SER A 71 -9.45 15.35 -14.95
CA SER A 71 -9.24 16.68 -14.38
C SER A 71 -9.34 16.58 -12.87
N LEU A 72 -8.54 17.37 -12.18
CA LEU A 72 -8.73 17.63 -10.76
C LEU A 72 -9.91 18.59 -10.62
N VAL A 73 -10.78 18.30 -9.67
CA VAL A 73 -11.90 19.15 -9.28
C VAL A 73 -11.67 19.54 -7.83
N ASP A 74 -11.58 20.84 -7.58
CA ASP A 74 -11.46 21.38 -6.24
C ASP A 74 -12.66 20.98 -5.37
N VAL A 75 -12.36 20.48 -4.16
CA VAL A 75 -13.35 20.08 -3.18
C VAL A 75 -13.36 21.04 -2.00
N SER A 76 -12.20 21.52 -1.56
CA SER A 76 -12.09 22.44 -0.43
C SER A 76 -10.73 23.12 -0.36
N HIS A 77 -10.75 24.36 0.15
CA HIS A 77 -9.57 25.11 0.53
C HIS A 77 -9.47 25.25 2.05
N ASP A 78 -8.27 25.15 2.59
CA ASP A 78 -8.00 25.47 3.99
C ASP A 78 -7.57 26.94 4.12
N ALA A 79 -7.78 27.53 5.31
CA ALA A 79 -7.29 28.87 5.65
C ALA A 79 -5.76 29.01 5.54
N ALA A 80 -5.00 27.91 5.63
CA ALA A 80 -3.57 27.85 5.37
C ALA A 80 -3.21 27.91 3.88
N GLY A 81 -4.20 27.85 2.98
CA GLY A 81 -4.06 27.90 1.53
C GLY A 81 -3.66 26.59 0.89
N SER A 82 -3.82 25.48 1.58
CA SER A 82 -3.76 24.13 0.99
C SER A 82 -5.12 23.74 0.42
N GLU A 83 -5.12 22.82 -0.54
CA GLU A 83 -6.30 22.42 -1.32
C GLU A 83 -6.50 20.90 -1.22
N ILE A 84 -7.76 20.47 -1.25
CA ILE A 84 -8.15 19.08 -1.47
C ILE A 84 -8.92 19.01 -2.78
N ASP A 85 -8.37 18.29 -3.73
CA ASP A 85 -9.00 18.03 -5.01
C ASP A 85 -9.43 16.57 -5.13
N THR A 86 -10.37 16.30 -6.03
CA THR A 86 -10.77 14.95 -6.41
C THR A 86 -10.49 14.68 -7.88
N ALA A 87 -10.09 13.46 -8.18
CA ALA A 87 -10.00 12.93 -9.53
C ALA A 87 -10.92 11.73 -9.69
N ASN A 88 -11.67 11.71 -10.79
CA ASN A 88 -12.49 10.58 -11.19
C ASN A 88 -12.17 10.23 -12.65
N TYR A 89 -11.95 8.97 -12.93
CA TYR A 89 -11.54 8.53 -14.28
C TYR A 89 -11.96 7.08 -14.58
N ALA A 90 -11.90 6.70 -15.85
CA ALA A 90 -12.06 5.31 -16.27
C ALA A 90 -10.72 4.59 -16.06
N SER A 91 -10.65 3.72 -15.04
CA SER A 91 -9.48 2.91 -14.75
C SER A 91 -9.42 1.71 -15.71
N ALA A 92 -8.32 1.60 -16.44
CA ALA A 92 -8.06 0.44 -17.28
C ALA A 92 -7.83 -0.83 -16.44
N THR A 93 -7.20 -0.66 -15.27
CA THR A 93 -6.89 -1.77 -14.36
C THR A 93 -8.13 -2.34 -13.67
N LEU A 94 -9.07 -1.48 -13.27
CA LEU A 94 -10.31 -1.89 -12.61
C LEU A 94 -11.43 -2.25 -13.61
N HIS A 95 -11.24 -1.96 -14.89
CA HIS A 95 -12.30 -2.02 -15.93
C HIS A 95 -13.57 -1.28 -15.49
N GLY A 96 -13.39 -0.13 -14.82
CA GLY A 96 -14.45 0.64 -14.22
C GLY A 96 -13.97 2.00 -13.70
N ARG A 97 -14.73 2.57 -12.77
CA ARG A 97 -14.38 3.88 -12.20
C ARG A 97 -13.22 3.76 -11.21
N GLY A 98 -12.17 4.56 -11.44
CA GLY A 98 -11.13 4.88 -10.48
C GLY A 98 -11.33 6.28 -9.91
N SER A 99 -10.94 6.50 -8.66
CA SER A 99 -10.96 7.82 -8.03
C SER A 99 -9.93 7.93 -6.90
N PHE A 100 -9.53 9.17 -6.60
CA PHE A 100 -8.67 9.49 -5.48
C PHE A 100 -8.86 10.95 -5.07
N LEU A 101 -8.56 11.27 -3.82
CA LEU A 101 -8.41 12.64 -3.35
C LEU A 101 -6.94 13.02 -3.33
N VAL A 102 -6.66 14.31 -3.54
CA VAL A 102 -5.30 14.86 -3.54
C VAL A 102 -5.23 16.05 -2.59
N TYR A 103 -4.28 16.00 -1.66
CA TYR A 103 -3.86 17.16 -0.91
C TYR A 103 -2.76 17.89 -1.68
N LEU A 104 -2.94 19.16 -1.94
CA LEU A 104 -1.99 20.07 -2.56
C LEU A 104 -1.52 21.09 -1.52
N PRO A 105 -0.21 21.19 -1.24
CA PRO A 105 0.28 22.14 -0.24
C PRO A 105 0.12 23.61 -0.69
N SER A 106 0.04 24.54 0.22
CA SER A 106 -0.17 25.99 -0.06
C SER A 106 0.86 26.60 -1.02
N SER A 107 2.01 25.96 -1.24
CA SER A 107 3.02 26.36 -2.22
C SER A 107 2.75 25.81 -3.63
N TYR A 108 1.74 24.97 -3.81
CA TYR A 108 1.39 24.41 -5.11
C TYR A 108 0.94 25.52 -6.08
N GLY A 109 1.32 25.43 -7.33
CA GLY A 109 1.03 26.46 -8.34
C GLY A 109 1.81 27.79 -8.17
N ARG A 110 2.46 28.00 -7.03
CA ARG A 110 3.21 29.24 -6.73
C ARG A 110 4.72 29.12 -6.98
N THR A 111 5.21 27.93 -7.28
CA THR A 111 6.62 27.66 -7.53
C THR A 111 6.77 26.64 -8.67
N THR A 112 7.95 26.60 -9.29
CA THR A 112 8.32 25.58 -10.29
C THR A 112 8.83 24.27 -9.64
N ARG A 113 8.68 24.13 -8.34
CA ARG A 113 9.15 22.95 -7.57
C ARG A 113 8.39 21.70 -7.98
N ARG A 114 9.10 20.57 -8.02
CA ARG A 114 8.50 19.25 -8.05
C ARG A 114 8.35 18.73 -6.63
N TYR A 115 7.23 18.09 -6.33
CA TYR A 115 6.84 17.65 -5.01
C TYR A 115 7.05 16.14 -4.86
N PRO A 116 7.60 15.64 -3.73
CA PRO A 116 7.47 14.24 -3.38
C PRO A 116 5.99 13.90 -3.11
N VAL A 117 5.64 12.63 -3.27
CA VAL A 117 4.26 12.16 -3.15
C VAL A 117 4.15 11.08 -2.09
N LEU A 118 3.15 11.21 -1.21
CA LEU A 118 2.72 10.21 -0.25
C LEU A 118 1.39 9.61 -0.71
N TYR A 119 1.42 8.34 -1.13
CA TYR A 119 0.22 7.57 -1.49
C TYR A 119 -0.36 6.91 -0.25
N LEU A 120 -1.67 7.03 -0.04
CA LEU A 120 -2.37 6.63 1.18
C LEU A 120 -3.48 5.62 0.87
N LEU A 121 -3.46 4.48 1.56
CA LEU A 121 -4.36 3.35 1.39
C LEU A 121 -5.24 3.19 2.64
N HIS A 122 -6.55 3.31 2.48
CA HIS A 122 -7.51 3.23 3.58
C HIS A 122 -7.73 1.79 4.10
N GLY A 123 -8.27 1.67 5.30
CA GLY A 123 -8.66 0.41 5.94
C GLY A 123 -9.90 -0.23 5.30
N MET A 124 -10.23 -1.43 5.78
CA MET A 124 -11.42 -2.17 5.33
C MET A 124 -12.69 -1.36 5.59
N ASP A 125 -13.65 -1.39 4.64
CA ASP A 125 -14.94 -0.70 4.72
C ASP A 125 -14.83 0.83 4.93
N LYS A 126 -13.67 1.42 4.62
CA LYS A 126 -13.40 2.85 4.65
C LYS A 126 -13.26 3.40 3.23
N ARG A 127 -12.98 4.69 3.13
CA ARG A 127 -12.84 5.43 1.87
C ARG A 127 -11.62 6.35 1.91
N ASP A 128 -11.28 6.92 0.79
CA ASP A 128 -10.21 7.91 0.64
C ASP A 128 -10.36 9.10 1.60
N SER A 129 -11.57 9.63 1.79
CA SER A 129 -11.83 10.75 2.71
C SER A 129 -11.58 10.42 4.19
N SER A 130 -11.46 9.14 4.58
CA SER A 130 -11.16 8.76 5.97
C SER A 130 -9.86 9.36 6.49
N PHE A 131 -8.92 9.71 5.61
CA PHE A 131 -7.69 10.41 5.99
C PHE A 131 -7.96 11.86 6.39
N LEU A 132 -8.96 12.50 5.77
CA LEU A 132 -9.41 13.84 6.18
C LEU A 132 -10.09 13.79 7.55
N ASP A 133 -10.88 12.74 7.81
CA ASP A 133 -11.56 12.51 9.09
C ASP A 133 -10.57 12.40 10.26
N ILE A 134 -9.36 11.86 10.02
CA ILE A 134 -8.29 11.80 11.03
C ILE A 134 -7.37 13.04 11.01
N GLY A 135 -7.71 14.08 10.27
CA GLY A 135 -7.02 15.38 10.31
C GLY A 135 -5.77 15.49 9.46
N LEU A 136 -5.67 14.74 8.35
CA LEU A 136 -4.51 14.72 7.45
C LEU A 136 -4.11 16.12 6.99
N GLN A 137 -5.06 16.90 6.41
CA GLN A 137 -4.80 18.21 5.82
C GLN A 137 -4.15 19.15 6.82
N GLY A 138 -4.83 19.46 7.92
CA GLY A 138 -4.31 20.38 8.91
C GLY A 138 -3.02 19.89 9.60
N THR A 139 -2.77 18.56 9.64
CA THR A 139 -1.53 18.03 10.18
C THR A 139 -0.35 18.23 9.21
N LEU A 140 -0.56 18.01 7.90
CA LEU A 140 0.44 18.32 6.88
C LEU A 140 0.75 19.82 6.86
N ASP A 141 -0.26 20.68 6.90
CA ASP A 141 -0.08 22.15 6.93
C ASP A 141 0.77 22.59 8.12
N ARG A 142 0.46 22.09 9.33
CA ARG A 142 1.25 22.39 10.53
C ARG A 142 2.70 21.92 10.42
N LEU A 143 2.93 20.71 9.88
CA LEU A 143 4.29 20.17 9.74
C LEU A 143 5.09 20.96 8.69
N ILE A 144 4.48 21.35 7.60
CA ILE A 144 5.10 22.16 6.53
C ILE A 144 5.39 23.59 7.03
N ALA A 145 4.42 24.23 7.69
CA ALA A 145 4.58 25.59 8.24
C ALA A 145 5.71 25.66 9.27
N ARG A 146 5.85 24.61 10.11
CA ARG A 146 6.95 24.48 11.10
C ARG A 146 8.27 24.02 10.47
N ARG A 147 8.33 23.79 9.17
CA ARG A 147 9.49 23.23 8.45
C ARG A 147 9.97 21.88 9.01
N ALA A 148 9.10 21.13 9.69
CA ALA A 148 9.37 19.78 10.15
C ALA A 148 9.49 18.78 9.00
N ILE A 149 8.79 19.07 7.89
CA ILE A 149 8.88 18.38 6.60
C ILE A 149 8.91 19.39 5.45
N GLN A 150 9.41 18.96 4.31
CA GLN A 150 9.25 19.72 3.07
C GLN A 150 7.81 19.59 2.54
N PRO A 151 7.31 20.59 1.78
CA PRO A 151 6.04 20.46 1.08
C PRO A 151 6.00 19.19 0.23
N LEU A 152 4.91 18.43 0.34
CA LEU A 152 4.64 17.21 -0.40
C LEU A 152 3.18 17.19 -0.87
N ILE A 153 2.88 16.36 -1.86
CA ILE A 153 1.53 16.02 -2.30
C ILE A 153 1.13 14.74 -1.59
N ALA A 154 -0.11 14.65 -1.08
CA ALA A 154 -0.65 13.39 -0.58
C ALA A 154 -1.81 12.92 -1.44
N VAL A 155 -1.81 11.65 -1.84
CA VAL A 155 -2.82 11.04 -2.71
C VAL A 155 -3.53 9.95 -1.95
N MET A 156 -4.79 10.18 -1.62
CA MET A 156 -5.66 9.26 -0.88
C MET A 156 -6.45 8.44 -1.90
N ILE A 157 -6.09 7.18 -2.09
CA ILE A 157 -6.63 6.34 -3.15
C ILE A 157 -7.93 5.69 -2.68
N GLN A 158 -8.99 5.79 -3.51
CA GLN A 158 -10.25 5.08 -3.26
C GLN A 158 -10.10 3.61 -3.65
N GLY A 159 -10.10 2.73 -2.68
CA GLY A 159 -10.13 1.29 -2.88
C GLY A 159 -11.54 0.77 -3.14
N GLY A 160 -11.61 -0.47 -3.57
CA GLY A 160 -12.88 -1.16 -3.81
C GLY A 160 -13.50 -1.77 -2.55
N PRO A 161 -14.60 -2.50 -2.71
CA PRO A 161 -15.32 -3.09 -1.60
C PRO A 161 -14.49 -4.15 -0.89
N ARG A 162 -14.83 -4.35 0.34
CA ARG A 162 -14.45 -5.34 1.35
C ARG A 162 -13.24 -6.24 1.04
N ARG A 163 -12.31 -6.38 1.98
CA ARG A 163 -11.25 -7.41 2.07
C ARG A 163 -10.43 -7.62 0.79
N ASN A 164 -10.17 -6.55 0.04
CA ASN A 164 -9.32 -6.64 -1.14
C ASN A 164 -7.82 -6.66 -0.78
N TYR A 165 -7.47 -6.22 0.43
CA TYR A 165 -6.10 -6.13 0.94
C TYR A 165 -5.13 -5.42 -0.01
N TRP A 166 -5.66 -4.59 -0.92
CA TRP A 166 -4.89 -3.89 -1.95
C TRP A 166 -4.02 -4.83 -2.78
N ARG A 167 -4.51 -6.06 -3.02
CA ARG A 167 -3.83 -7.09 -3.80
C ARG A 167 -4.53 -7.32 -5.15
N ASN A 168 -3.77 -7.94 -6.06
CA ASN A 168 -4.35 -8.48 -7.28
C ASN A 168 -5.00 -9.85 -6.98
N HIS A 169 -6.30 -9.97 -7.27
CA HIS A 169 -7.06 -11.20 -7.03
C HIS A 169 -8.08 -11.42 -8.16
N GLY A 170 -7.75 -12.27 -9.12
CA GLY A 170 -8.57 -12.47 -10.31
C GLY A 170 -8.83 -11.14 -11.05
N PRO A 171 -10.09 -10.78 -11.30
CA PRO A 171 -10.43 -9.52 -11.95
C PRO A 171 -10.22 -8.28 -11.06
N ARG A 172 -10.05 -8.47 -9.75
CA ARG A 172 -9.83 -7.40 -8.77
C ARG A 172 -8.34 -7.11 -8.66
N ARG A 173 -7.86 -6.06 -9.32
CA ARG A 173 -6.44 -5.74 -9.48
C ARG A 173 -6.03 -4.49 -8.71
N TYR A 174 -6.29 -4.45 -7.40
CA TYR A 174 -6.07 -3.24 -6.59
C TYR A 174 -4.61 -2.86 -6.41
N GLU A 175 -3.68 -3.80 -6.40
CA GLU A 175 -2.24 -3.53 -6.43
C GLU A 175 -1.85 -2.82 -7.73
N SER A 176 -2.24 -3.37 -8.88
CA SER A 176 -2.01 -2.75 -10.20
C SER A 176 -2.70 -1.40 -10.32
N TYR A 177 -3.87 -1.23 -9.70
CA TYR A 177 -4.60 0.02 -9.68
C TYR A 177 -3.84 1.12 -8.90
N VAL A 178 -3.19 0.79 -7.77
CA VAL A 178 -2.33 1.75 -7.06
C VAL A 178 -1.17 2.21 -7.94
N LEU A 179 -0.57 1.30 -8.71
CA LEU A 179 0.50 1.66 -9.65
C LEU A 179 -0.02 2.49 -10.82
N GLU A 180 -1.23 2.21 -11.32
CA GLU A 180 -1.92 3.04 -12.33
C GLU A 180 -2.14 4.47 -11.83
N VAL A 181 -2.64 4.62 -10.57
CA VAL A 181 -2.82 5.94 -9.94
C VAL A 181 -1.47 6.65 -9.82
N GLN A 182 -0.42 5.95 -9.39
CA GLN A 182 0.93 6.53 -9.28
C GLN A 182 1.41 7.10 -10.62
N GLU A 183 1.24 6.35 -11.71
CA GLU A 183 1.63 6.81 -13.05
C GLU A 183 0.75 7.97 -13.54
N LEU A 184 -0.53 7.95 -13.21
CA LEU A 184 -1.47 9.02 -13.55
C LEU A 184 -1.10 10.32 -12.84
N VAL A 185 -0.83 10.26 -11.53
CA VAL A 185 -0.41 11.39 -10.70
C VAL A 185 0.89 12.02 -11.23
N ASP A 186 1.86 11.20 -11.64
CA ASP A 186 3.11 11.70 -12.21
C ASP A 186 2.92 12.43 -13.56
N ARG A 187 1.88 12.07 -14.33
CA ARG A 187 1.53 12.78 -15.57
C ARG A 187 0.76 14.08 -15.32
N MET A 188 -0.07 14.11 -14.28
CA MET A 188 -0.97 15.24 -14.00
C MET A 188 -0.33 16.34 -13.18
N LEU A 189 0.59 15.98 -12.27
CA LEU A 189 1.11 16.89 -11.25
C LEU A 189 2.64 17.04 -11.35
N PRO A 190 3.19 18.15 -10.90
CA PRO A 190 4.64 18.38 -10.87
C PRO A 190 5.30 17.56 -9.76
N THR A 191 5.32 16.24 -9.91
CA THR A 191 5.88 15.31 -8.94
C THR A 191 7.38 15.08 -9.16
N VAL A 192 8.06 14.62 -8.11
CA VAL A 192 9.37 13.94 -8.24
C VAL A 192 9.09 12.52 -8.72
N ALA A 193 9.03 12.35 -10.06
CA ALA A 193 8.54 11.16 -10.74
C ALA A 193 9.55 10.00 -10.76
N ASP A 194 10.30 9.82 -9.67
CA ASP A 194 11.20 8.70 -9.45
C ASP A 194 10.99 8.10 -8.05
N ARG A 195 11.63 6.97 -7.80
CA ARG A 195 11.54 6.25 -6.53
C ARG A 195 11.82 7.13 -5.31
N SER A 196 12.82 8.01 -5.39
CA SER A 196 13.25 8.82 -4.26
C SER A 196 12.19 9.83 -3.82
N GLY A 197 11.28 10.17 -4.72
CA GLY A 197 10.16 11.07 -4.45
C GLY A 197 8.87 10.38 -4.00
N ARG A 198 8.83 9.05 -3.81
CA ARG A 198 7.58 8.34 -3.54
C ARG A 198 7.59 7.59 -2.23
N ALA A 199 6.57 7.85 -1.42
CA ALA A 199 6.21 7.10 -0.23
C ALA A 199 4.83 6.43 -0.41
N ILE A 200 4.62 5.29 0.23
CA ILE A 200 3.32 4.64 0.33
C ILE A 200 3.03 4.31 1.79
N ALA A 201 1.84 4.61 2.25
CA ALA A 201 1.41 4.34 3.61
C ALA A 201 -0.06 3.91 3.64
N GLY A 202 -0.49 3.37 4.75
CA GLY A 202 -1.89 3.05 4.95
C GLY A 202 -2.17 2.52 6.34
N TYR A 203 -3.44 2.42 6.68
CA TYR A 203 -3.84 1.89 7.99
C TYR A 203 -4.66 0.60 7.86
N SER A 204 -4.52 -0.30 8.84
CA SER A 204 -5.25 -1.57 8.89
C SER A 204 -5.01 -2.39 7.60
N MET A 205 -6.07 -2.75 6.86
CA MET A 205 -5.98 -3.35 5.53
C MET A 205 -5.08 -2.54 4.56
N GLY A 206 -5.11 -1.21 4.64
CA GLY A 206 -4.25 -0.33 3.85
C GLY A 206 -2.78 -0.41 4.27
N GLY A 207 -2.50 -0.60 5.55
CA GLY A 207 -1.14 -0.82 6.07
C GLY A 207 -0.53 -2.12 5.53
N TYR A 208 -1.33 -3.19 5.48
CA TYR A 208 -0.96 -4.42 4.77
C TYR A 208 -0.67 -4.16 3.30
N GLY A 209 -1.60 -3.46 2.61
CA GLY A 209 -1.49 -3.17 1.18
C GLY A 209 -0.26 -2.34 0.85
N ALA A 210 0.02 -1.31 1.63
CA ALA A 210 1.20 -0.47 1.47
C ALA A 210 2.49 -1.30 1.56
N MET A 211 2.58 -2.17 2.57
CA MET A 211 3.73 -3.05 2.75
C MET A 211 3.86 -4.08 1.62
N ASN A 212 2.75 -4.75 1.23
CA ASN A 212 2.73 -5.69 0.11
C ASN A 212 3.23 -5.04 -1.19
N ILE A 213 2.70 -3.85 -1.52
CA ILE A 213 3.05 -3.14 -2.76
C ILE A 213 4.51 -2.66 -2.72
N ALA A 214 4.98 -2.11 -1.59
CA ALA A 214 6.36 -1.65 -1.49
C ALA A 214 7.38 -2.79 -1.56
N LEU A 215 7.05 -3.96 -1.02
CA LEU A 215 7.91 -5.15 -1.11
C LEU A 215 7.91 -5.75 -2.52
N GLY A 216 6.76 -5.87 -3.16
CA GLY A 216 6.66 -6.40 -4.53
C GLY A 216 7.17 -5.44 -5.61
N HIS A 217 7.25 -4.13 -5.30
CA HIS A 217 7.68 -3.09 -6.24
C HIS A 217 8.72 -2.13 -5.62
N PRO A 218 9.84 -2.62 -5.05
CA PRO A 218 10.79 -1.79 -4.31
C PRO A 218 11.48 -0.72 -5.18
N GLN A 219 11.41 -0.84 -6.50
CA GLN A 219 11.85 0.19 -7.45
C GLN A 219 10.88 1.36 -7.60
N ARG A 220 9.67 1.25 -7.08
CA ARG A 220 8.63 2.30 -7.19
C ARG A 220 8.63 3.26 -5.99
N PHE A 221 8.91 2.74 -4.78
CA PHE A 221 8.79 3.49 -3.52
C PHE A 221 10.08 3.45 -2.71
N SER A 222 10.47 4.57 -2.14
CA SER A 222 11.64 4.67 -1.23
C SER A 222 11.24 4.58 0.24
N VAL A 223 9.97 4.86 0.54
CA VAL A 223 9.42 4.89 1.90
C VAL A 223 8.13 4.10 1.95
N VAL A 224 7.96 3.30 3.01
CA VAL A 224 6.70 2.61 3.31
C VAL A 224 6.34 2.74 4.78
N GLU A 225 5.06 2.97 5.06
CA GLU A 225 4.54 2.91 6.41
C GLU A 225 3.33 2.00 6.53
N SER A 226 3.26 1.25 7.62
CA SER A 226 2.11 0.43 7.97
C SER A 226 1.58 0.88 9.33
N TRP A 227 0.39 1.47 9.36
CA TRP A 227 -0.27 1.99 10.54
C TRP A 227 -1.36 1.01 10.99
N LEU A 228 -1.24 0.43 12.18
CA LEU A 228 -2.16 -0.60 12.69
C LEU A 228 -2.37 -1.74 11.68
N GLY A 229 -1.32 -2.11 10.94
CA GLY A 229 -1.41 -3.10 9.87
C GLY A 229 -1.10 -4.50 10.34
N VAL A 230 -1.41 -5.47 9.49
CA VAL A 230 -1.06 -6.89 9.66
C VAL A 230 -0.02 -7.31 8.62
N PHE A 231 0.72 -8.42 8.87
CA PHE A 231 1.85 -8.82 8.01
C PHE A 231 1.75 -10.28 7.53
N TYR A 232 0.56 -10.86 7.54
CA TYR A 232 0.35 -12.25 7.13
C TYR A 232 0.79 -12.51 5.69
N GLY A 233 1.65 -13.51 5.50
CA GLY A 233 2.13 -13.94 4.18
C GLY A 233 3.23 -13.07 3.58
N LEU A 234 3.51 -11.87 4.10
CA LEU A 234 4.51 -10.95 3.55
C LEU A 234 5.96 -11.42 3.70
N GLN A 235 6.21 -12.42 4.54
CA GLN A 235 7.54 -13.02 4.70
C GLN A 235 8.02 -13.70 3.41
N ARG A 236 7.11 -14.18 2.55
CA ARG A 236 7.45 -14.78 1.26
C ARG A 236 7.96 -13.72 0.30
N GLU A 237 7.25 -12.62 0.16
CA GLU A 237 7.60 -11.46 -0.65
C GLU A 237 8.94 -10.87 -0.17
N LEU A 238 9.09 -10.70 1.14
CA LEU A 238 10.33 -10.21 1.74
C LEU A 238 11.55 -11.09 1.41
N ARG A 239 11.37 -12.41 1.36
CA ARG A 239 12.47 -13.33 0.97
C ARG A 239 12.76 -13.30 -0.52
N ALA A 240 11.71 -13.24 -1.36
CA ALA A 240 11.84 -13.23 -2.81
C ALA A 240 12.57 -11.97 -3.30
N ASP A 241 12.26 -10.82 -2.70
CA ASP A 241 12.78 -9.51 -3.14
C ASP A 241 14.01 -9.04 -2.34
N ARG A 242 14.52 -9.86 -1.42
CA ARG A 242 15.67 -9.51 -0.57
C ARG A 242 16.87 -8.92 -1.32
N PRO A 243 17.34 -9.46 -2.45
CA PRO A 243 18.48 -8.89 -3.18
C PRO A 243 18.21 -7.47 -3.68
N LEU A 244 16.96 -7.19 -4.07
CA LEU A 244 16.53 -5.88 -4.56
C LEU A 244 16.33 -4.90 -3.38
N LEU A 245 15.71 -5.34 -2.29
CA LEU A 245 15.53 -4.55 -1.07
C LEU A 245 16.87 -4.10 -0.47
N SER A 246 17.87 -4.99 -0.44
CA SER A 246 19.21 -4.68 0.04
C SER A 246 19.89 -3.56 -0.77
N ARG A 247 19.74 -3.58 -2.10
CA ARG A 247 20.25 -2.51 -2.98
C ARG A 247 19.47 -1.22 -2.86
N MET A 248 18.15 -1.32 -2.73
CA MET A 248 17.24 -0.17 -2.76
C MET A 248 17.14 0.58 -1.43
N ARG A 249 17.55 -0.02 -0.30
CA ARG A 249 17.51 0.61 1.04
C ARG A 249 16.16 1.26 1.34
N LEU A 250 15.09 0.44 1.34
CA LEU A 250 13.74 0.90 1.69
C LEU A 250 13.72 1.48 3.10
N HIS A 251 13.08 2.63 3.31
CA HIS A 251 12.78 3.17 4.63
C HIS A 251 11.39 2.69 5.04
N ALA A 252 11.28 1.99 6.14
CA ALA A 252 10.02 1.43 6.62
C ALA A 252 9.70 1.85 8.05
N PHE A 253 8.45 2.18 8.32
CA PHE A 253 7.93 2.42 9.66
C PHE A 253 6.67 1.60 9.92
N LEU A 254 6.68 0.85 11.02
CA LEU A 254 5.58 0.01 11.45
C LEU A 254 5.03 0.52 12.76
N TYR A 255 3.78 0.92 12.74
CA TYR A 255 3.09 1.45 13.89
C TYR A 255 2.01 0.48 14.37
N GLY A 256 2.03 0.14 15.67
CA GLY A 256 1.01 -0.65 16.37
C GLY A 256 0.41 0.09 17.54
N ALA A 257 -0.75 -0.33 18.03
CA ALA A 257 -1.38 0.16 19.22
C ALA A 257 -1.46 -0.94 20.30
N ALA A 258 -1.15 -0.60 21.53
CA ALA A 258 -0.96 -1.58 22.62
C ALA A 258 -2.22 -2.38 22.97
N SER A 259 -3.41 -1.79 22.73
CA SER A 259 -4.71 -2.42 22.95
C SER A 259 -5.43 -2.74 21.63
N ASP A 260 -4.67 -3.00 20.56
CA ASP A 260 -5.24 -3.37 19.26
C ASP A 260 -5.61 -4.85 19.26
N GLU A 261 -6.91 -5.13 19.22
CA GLU A 261 -7.48 -6.49 19.20
C GLU A 261 -7.65 -7.05 17.77
N ILE A 262 -7.38 -6.22 16.75
CA ILE A 262 -7.55 -6.57 15.33
C ILE A 262 -6.22 -6.87 14.66
N ALA A 263 -5.22 -6.01 14.90
CA ALA A 263 -3.87 -6.14 14.36
C ALA A 263 -2.88 -6.29 15.52
N ASP A 264 -2.44 -7.52 15.78
CA ASP A 264 -1.51 -7.82 16.88
C ASP A 264 -0.24 -6.94 16.80
N PRO A 265 -0.05 -6.00 17.74
CA PRO A 265 1.10 -5.10 17.73
C PRO A 265 2.43 -5.81 17.99
N SER A 266 2.42 -7.01 18.57
CA SER A 266 3.63 -7.81 18.81
C SER A 266 4.31 -8.27 17.53
N ALA A 267 3.58 -8.29 16.39
CA ALA A 267 4.11 -8.63 15.09
C ALA A 267 5.01 -7.54 14.48
N ASN A 268 4.91 -6.28 14.94
CA ASN A 268 5.62 -5.16 14.33
C ASN A 268 7.14 -5.25 14.50
N ALA A 269 7.63 -5.49 15.71
CA ALA A 269 9.07 -5.53 15.99
C ALA A 269 9.78 -6.70 15.27
N PRO A 270 9.25 -7.94 15.27
CA PRO A 270 9.82 -9.04 14.49
C PRO A 270 9.81 -8.78 12.98
N PHE A 271 8.74 -8.18 12.45
CA PHE A 271 8.67 -7.88 11.01
C PHE A 271 9.65 -6.76 10.63
N ALA A 272 9.79 -5.71 11.45
CA ALA A 272 10.81 -4.68 11.27
C ALA A 272 12.24 -5.27 11.32
N ALA A 273 12.49 -6.23 12.21
CA ALA A 273 13.77 -6.95 12.26
C ALA A 273 14.03 -7.74 10.97
N ALA A 274 13.01 -8.42 10.42
CA ALA A 274 13.11 -9.13 9.16
C ALA A 274 13.37 -8.19 7.97
N LEU A 275 12.75 -7.00 7.94
CA LEU A 275 13.03 -5.95 6.96
C LEU A 275 14.49 -5.47 7.04
N ARG A 276 15.01 -5.24 8.25
CA ARG A 276 16.42 -4.87 8.45
C ARG A 276 17.37 -5.98 7.96
N ALA A 277 17.07 -7.24 8.27
CA ALA A 277 17.84 -8.37 7.77
C ALA A 277 17.83 -8.50 6.24
N ALA A 278 16.79 -7.97 5.58
CA ALA A 278 16.72 -7.85 4.12
C ALA A 278 17.40 -6.58 3.57
N GLY A 279 18.01 -5.74 4.42
CA GLY A 279 18.75 -4.54 4.01
C GLY A 279 17.94 -3.24 4.02
N ALA A 280 16.68 -3.26 4.45
CA ALA A 280 15.90 -2.04 4.65
C ALA A 280 16.33 -1.28 5.91
N ARG A 281 16.00 0.00 5.99
CA ARG A 281 16.01 0.81 7.22
C ARG A 281 14.60 0.74 7.80
N ALA A 282 14.39 -0.09 8.82
CA ALA A 282 13.07 -0.31 9.38
C ALA A 282 13.02 0.02 10.87
N GLU A 283 12.00 0.77 11.23
CA GLU A 283 11.67 1.15 12.61
C GLU A 283 10.26 0.64 12.93
N SER A 284 10.01 0.37 14.19
CA SER A 284 8.67 0.03 14.70
C SER A 284 8.42 0.69 16.03
N ALA A 285 7.17 1.07 16.27
CA ALA A 285 6.72 1.61 17.53
C ALA A 285 5.34 1.04 17.89
N VAL A 286 5.10 0.89 19.18
CA VAL A 286 3.78 0.55 19.73
C VAL A 286 3.39 1.67 20.69
N TYR A 287 2.25 2.29 20.44
CA TYR A 287 1.75 3.40 21.23
C TYR A 287 0.51 2.98 22.03
N ALA A 288 0.11 3.81 23.00
CA ALA A 288 -1.16 3.61 23.70
C ALA A 288 -2.34 3.76 22.73
N GLY A 289 -3.43 3.01 22.96
CA GLY A 289 -4.64 3.05 22.15
C GLY A 289 -4.98 1.71 21.52
N GLY A 290 -6.07 1.67 20.75
CA GLY A 290 -6.60 0.51 20.04
C GLY A 290 -6.68 0.72 18.54
N HIS A 291 -7.42 -0.14 17.83
CA HIS A 291 -7.64 -0.08 16.38
C HIS A 291 -8.67 0.98 15.99
N THR A 292 -8.41 2.25 16.31
CA THR A 292 -9.40 3.33 16.18
C THR A 292 -8.87 4.55 15.44
N PHE A 293 -9.79 5.41 14.98
CA PHE A 293 -9.42 6.68 14.36
C PHE A 293 -8.82 7.68 15.35
N GLU A 294 -9.24 7.63 16.62
CA GLU A 294 -8.66 8.45 17.69
C GLU A 294 -7.17 8.14 17.87
N THR A 295 -6.82 6.85 17.85
CA THR A 295 -5.43 6.41 17.92
C THR A 295 -4.62 6.87 16.70
N LEU A 296 -5.19 6.75 15.49
CA LEU A 296 -4.54 7.24 14.28
C LEU A 296 -4.36 8.77 14.34
N HIS A 297 -5.38 9.51 14.72
CA HIS A 297 -5.34 10.97 14.85
C HIS A 297 -4.25 11.42 15.84
N ALA A 298 -4.18 10.78 17.01
CA ALA A 298 -3.22 11.13 18.07
C ALA A 298 -1.76 11.00 17.61
N HIS A 299 -1.46 10.07 16.72
CA HIS A 299 -0.09 9.77 16.27
C HIS A 299 0.21 10.20 14.83
N LEU A 300 -0.79 10.73 14.11
CA LEU A 300 -0.68 11.11 12.69
C LEU A 300 0.50 12.04 12.42
N GLY A 301 0.75 13.02 13.31
CA GLY A 301 1.86 13.95 13.16
C GLY A 301 3.24 13.26 13.12
N GLY A 302 3.44 12.24 13.95
CA GLY A 302 4.66 11.43 13.97
C GLY A 302 4.86 10.61 12.69
N MET A 303 3.80 9.98 12.22
CA MET A 303 3.77 9.18 10.99
C MET A 303 4.09 10.05 9.77
N LEU A 304 3.37 11.14 9.57
CA LEU A 304 3.62 12.07 8.45
C LEU A 304 5.01 12.71 8.51
N ALA A 305 5.50 12.99 9.73
CA ALA A 305 6.85 13.50 9.91
C ALA A 305 7.91 12.45 9.54
N PHE A 306 7.68 11.15 9.82
CA PHE A 306 8.58 10.10 9.35
C PHE A 306 8.60 10.04 7.82
N ALA A 307 7.44 9.97 7.15
CA ALA A 307 7.34 9.96 5.69
C ALA A 307 8.12 11.14 5.07
N GLY A 308 7.86 12.35 5.54
CA GLY A 308 8.49 13.57 5.00
C GLY A 308 10.00 13.59 5.17
N ARG A 309 10.53 13.20 6.34
CA ARG A 309 11.98 13.13 6.59
C ARG A 309 12.65 12.01 5.80
N ALA A 310 12.01 10.84 5.71
CA ALA A 310 12.54 9.71 4.96
C ALA A 310 12.60 10.00 3.45
N LEU A 311 11.58 10.68 2.89
CA LEU A 311 11.58 11.18 1.51
C LEU A 311 12.72 12.17 1.27
N ALA A 312 12.94 13.13 2.18
CA ALA A 312 14.06 14.08 2.06
C ALA A 312 15.41 13.37 2.06
N ALA A 313 15.60 12.39 2.93
CA ALA A 313 16.83 11.58 3.00
C ALA A 313 17.05 10.73 1.73
N ALA A 314 16.00 10.13 1.18
CA ALA A 314 16.06 9.34 -0.05
C ALA A 314 16.45 10.21 -1.25
N ARG A 315 15.86 11.40 -1.38
CA ARG A 315 16.19 12.37 -2.43
C ARG A 315 17.63 12.86 -2.34
N TRP A 316 18.09 13.19 -1.14
CA TRP A 316 19.47 13.61 -0.93
C TRP A 316 20.47 12.54 -1.36
N SER A 317 20.20 11.28 -1.03
CA SER A 317 21.02 10.13 -1.43
C SER A 317 21.03 9.94 -2.97
N SER A 318 19.88 10.12 -3.62
CA SER A 318 19.74 10.03 -5.09
C SER A 318 20.54 11.14 -5.79
N LEU A 319 20.42 12.39 -5.36
CA LEU A 319 21.15 13.54 -5.94
C LEU A 319 22.68 13.38 -5.80
N ARG A 320 23.15 12.83 -4.69
CA ARG A 320 24.60 12.52 -4.53
C ARG A 320 25.08 11.43 -5.47
N ALA A 321 24.28 10.40 -5.69
CA ALA A 321 24.64 9.29 -6.58
C ALA A 321 24.73 9.73 -8.04
N THR A 322 23.91 10.70 -8.47
CA THR A 322 23.89 11.26 -9.84
C THR A 322 24.87 12.42 -10.06
N GLY A 323 25.61 12.83 -9.02
CA GLY A 323 26.57 13.96 -9.12
C GLY A 323 25.91 15.35 -9.15
N ALA A 324 24.59 15.45 -9.15
CA ALA A 324 23.84 16.71 -9.22
C ALA A 324 23.91 17.55 -7.93
N GLY A 325 24.46 17.02 -6.85
CA GLY A 325 24.57 17.69 -5.55
C GLY A 325 25.90 18.43 -5.31
N ARG A 326 26.73 18.62 -6.33
CA ARG A 326 28.07 19.29 -6.24
C ARG A 326 28.14 20.67 -6.91
N ARG A 327 27.01 21.35 -7.06
CA ARG A 327 27.02 22.74 -7.51
C ARG A 327 26.48 23.67 -6.42
#